data_41393741566ee993cd8d75251fe3c547
#
_entry.id   41393741566ee993cd8d75251fe3c547
#
_cell.length_a   1.000
_cell.length_b   1.000
_cell.length_c   1.000
_cell.angle_alpha   90.00
_cell.angle_beta   90.00
_cell.angle_gamma   90.00
#
_symmetry.space_group_name_H-M   'P 1'
#
loop_
_entity.id
_entity.type
_entity.pdbx_description
1 polymer ?
#
loop_
_entity_poly.entity_id
_entity_poly.type
_entity_poly.pdbx_seq_one_letter_code
_entity_poly.pdbx_strand_id
1 'polypeptide(L)'
;MRTKNEKKSKIPRFTKSEEKFLSQNEVCRISTSHNDIPHVTPVAYIYENDFLFFATDYDTRKYKNLRVNRNVALAVDIYNSSVENKAVVVQGTAEIIEKGGEFIKLYNKFYQKFEWVRKDPWKEGEAPFIKIKILKKVSWGL
;
A
#
# COMPACT_ATOMS: atom_id res chain seq x y z
N MET A 1 -34.24 12.92 0.27
CA MET A 1 -33.55 11.72 0.77
C MET A 1 -32.41 11.35 -0.15
N ARG A 2 -31.26 11.09 0.41
CA ARG A 2 -30.14 10.71 -0.42
C ARG A 2 -30.28 9.27 -0.89
N THR A 3 -30.04 9.05 -2.16
CA THR A 3 -30.16 7.72 -2.76
C THR A 3 -28.96 6.84 -2.39
N LYS A 4 -29.17 5.53 -2.46
CA LYS A 4 -28.07 4.58 -2.26
C LYS A 4 -26.96 4.73 -3.30
N ASN A 5 -27.32 5.19 -4.50
CA ASN A 5 -26.35 5.39 -5.59
C ASN A 5 -25.35 6.49 -5.29
N GLU A 6 -25.77 7.57 -4.63
CA GLU A 6 -24.87 8.64 -4.21
C GLU A 6 -23.77 8.12 -3.27
N LYS A 7 -24.15 7.24 -2.32
CA LYS A 7 -23.18 6.63 -1.41
C LYS A 7 -22.22 5.70 -2.15
N LYS A 8 -22.72 4.93 -3.13
CA LYS A 8 -21.91 3.98 -3.87
C LYS A 8 -20.92 4.65 -4.81
N SER A 9 -21.24 5.86 -5.30
CA SER A 9 -20.38 6.57 -6.23
C SER A 9 -19.20 7.28 -5.54
N LYS A 10 -19.25 7.39 -4.22
CA LYS A 10 -18.17 8.05 -3.47
C LYS A 10 -16.99 7.11 -3.29
N ILE A 11 -15.86 7.46 -3.91
CA ILE A 11 -14.59 6.78 -3.72
C ILE A 11 -13.83 7.51 -2.63
N PRO A 12 -13.37 6.82 -1.57
CA PRO A 12 -12.56 7.46 -0.54
C PRO A 12 -11.29 8.05 -1.14
N ARG A 13 -10.96 9.24 -0.69
CA ARG A 13 -9.74 9.93 -1.10
C ARG A 13 -9.02 10.42 0.13
N PHE A 14 -7.70 10.50 0.04
CA PHE A 14 -6.91 11.05 1.12
C PHE A 14 -7.03 12.56 1.15
N THR A 15 -7.06 13.12 2.36
CA THR A 15 -6.95 14.57 2.55
C THR A 15 -5.52 15.01 2.23
N LYS A 16 -5.31 16.32 2.08
CA LYS A 16 -3.97 16.85 1.82
C LYS A 16 -3.00 16.54 2.95
N SER A 17 -3.45 16.58 4.21
CA SER A 17 -2.59 16.24 5.33
C SER A 17 -2.24 14.76 5.37
N GLU A 18 -3.18 13.90 5.01
CA GLU A 18 -2.92 12.46 4.87
C GLU A 18 -1.93 12.18 3.74
N GLU A 19 -2.12 12.81 2.57
CA GLU A 19 -1.21 12.67 1.44
C GLU A 19 0.21 13.09 1.80
N LYS A 20 0.34 14.22 2.50
CA LYS A 20 1.63 14.71 2.95
C LYS A 20 2.30 13.71 3.87
N PHE A 21 1.55 13.19 4.84
CA PHE A 21 2.06 12.19 5.78
C PHE A 21 2.51 10.91 5.05
N LEU A 22 1.67 10.40 4.15
CA LEU A 22 2.01 9.21 3.37
C LEU A 22 3.24 9.42 2.49
N SER A 23 3.38 10.62 1.90
CA SER A 23 4.51 10.94 1.03
C SER A 23 5.82 11.15 1.79
N GLN A 24 5.74 11.55 3.06
CA GLN A 24 6.91 11.78 3.91
C GLN A 24 7.44 10.52 4.59
N ASN A 25 6.67 9.43 4.55
CA ASN A 25 7.06 8.16 5.16
C ASN A 25 7.33 7.13 4.09
N GLU A 26 8.10 6.11 4.43
CA GLU A 26 8.56 5.11 3.46
C GLU A 26 8.15 3.69 3.79
N VAL A 27 7.69 3.45 5.02
CA VAL A 27 7.38 2.10 5.49
C VAL A 27 5.94 2.02 5.94
N CYS A 28 5.23 1.01 5.47
CA CYS A 28 3.92 0.66 5.99
C CYS A 28 3.95 -0.77 6.54
N ARG A 29 3.00 -1.06 7.40
CA ARG A 29 2.75 -2.42 7.86
C ARG A 29 1.56 -2.94 7.11
N ILE A 30 1.80 -3.92 6.22
CA ILE A 30 0.76 -4.50 5.37
C ILE A 30 0.26 -5.80 5.96
N SER A 31 -1.06 -5.94 6.06
CA SER A 31 -1.72 -7.14 6.55
C SER A 31 -2.47 -7.82 5.42
N THR A 32 -2.27 -9.12 5.31
CA THR A 32 -2.96 -10.00 4.38
C THR A 32 -3.53 -11.16 5.17
N SER A 33 -4.42 -11.94 4.58
CA SER A 33 -4.99 -13.10 5.27
C SER A 33 -5.32 -14.22 4.31
N HIS A 34 -5.34 -15.44 4.87
CA HIS A 34 -5.77 -16.65 4.18
C HIS A 34 -6.35 -17.60 5.22
N ASN A 35 -7.55 -18.13 4.94
CA ASN A 35 -8.26 -19.02 5.87
C ASN A 35 -8.37 -18.44 7.29
N ASP A 36 -8.71 -17.16 7.38
CA ASP A 36 -8.85 -16.41 8.63
C ASP A 36 -7.56 -16.29 9.45
N ILE A 37 -6.41 -16.58 8.84
CA ILE A 37 -5.12 -16.41 9.51
C ILE A 37 -4.51 -15.09 9.01
N PRO A 38 -4.45 -14.06 9.88
CA PRO A 38 -3.84 -12.79 9.51
C PRO A 38 -2.31 -12.88 9.50
N HIS A 39 -1.71 -12.08 8.65
CA HIS A 39 -0.27 -11.99 8.50
C HIS A 39 0.11 -10.53 8.29
N VAL A 40 1.12 -10.05 8.97
CA VAL A 40 1.55 -8.65 8.86
C VAL A 40 3.08 -8.58 8.71
N THR A 41 3.53 -7.70 7.80
CA THR A 41 4.96 -7.41 7.62
C THR A 41 5.15 -5.93 7.31
N PRO A 42 6.29 -5.34 7.70
CA PRO A 42 6.65 -4.01 7.21
C PRO A 42 7.17 -4.12 5.76
N VAL A 43 6.82 -3.15 4.94
CA VAL A 43 7.31 -3.03 3.56
C VAL A 43 7.55 -1.56 3.24
N ALA A 44 8.53 -1.30 2.38
CA ALA A 44 8.72 0.03 1.81
C ALA A 44 7.63 0.25 0.75
N TYR A 45 7.10 1.47 0.70
CA TYR A 45 6.01 1.79 -0.22
C TYR A 45 6.22 3.13 -0.91
N ILE A 46 5.47 3.33 -1.98
CA ILE A 46 5.29 4.63 -2.64
C ILE A 46 3.80 4.96 -2.62
N TYR A 47 3.49 6.21 -2.30
CA TYR A 47 2.14 6.77 -2.43
C TYR A 47 2.06 7.60 -3.70
N GLU A 48 1.00 7.40 -4.50
CA GLU A 48 0.72 8.25 -5.66
C GLU A 48 -0.77 8.20 -6.01
N ASN A 49 -1.41 9.36 -6.12
CA ASN A 49 -2.78 9.49 -6.64
C ASN A 49 -3.80 8.56 -5.97
N ASP A 50 -3.82 8.56 -4.65
CA ASP A 50 -4.72 7.74 -3.83
C ASP A 50 -4.45 6.23 -3.90
N PHE A 51 -3.31 5.82 -4.43
CA PHE A 51 -2.85 4.43 -4.42
C PHE A 51 -1.56 4.30 -3.63
N LEU A 52 -1.39 3.14 -3.02
CA LEU A 52 -0.11 2.75 -2.42
C LEU A 52 0.44 1.56 -3.18
N PHE A 53 1.75 1.52 -3.31
CA PHE A 53 2.43 0.48 -4.08
C PHE A 53 3.59 -0.09 -3.27
N PHE A 54 3.77 -1.40 -3.30
CA PHE A 54 4.98 -2.02 -2.76
C PHE A 54 5.41 -3.20 -3.63
N ALA A 55 6.66 -3.61 -3.49
CA ALA A 55 7.18 -4.80 -4.17
C ALA A 55 7.25 -5.96 -3.18
N THR A 56 7.12 -7.18 -3.67
CA THR A 56 7.28 -8.38 -2.87
C THR A 56 7.79 -9.52 -3.75
N ASP A 57 8.45 -10.50 -3.13
CA ASP A 57 8.86 -11.70 -3.86
C ASP A 57 7.71 -12.70 -3.99
N TYR A 58 7.76 -13.53 -5.02
CA TYR A 58 6.72 -14.51 -5.28
C TYR A 58 6.63 -15.61 -4.21
N ASP A 59 7.69 -15.85 -3.46
CA ASP A 59 7.72 -16.90 -2.44
C ASP A 59 7.29 -16.43 -1.04
N THR A 60 6.91 -15.16 -0.89
CA THR A 60 6.49 -14.63 0.41
C THR A 60 5.08 -15.07 0.76
N ARG A 61 4.80 -15.12 2.08
CA ARG A 61 3.44 -15.42 2.57
C ARG A 61 2.44 -14.36 2.10
N LYS A 62 2.82 -13.10 2.10
CA LYS A 62 1.90 -12.03 1.68
C LYS A 62 1.51 -12.16 0.20
N TYR A 63 2.44 -12.53 -0.67
CA TYR A 63 2.11 -12.74 -2.07
C TYR A 63 1.16 -13.93 -2.24
N LYS A 64 1.46 -15.04 -1.58
CA LYS A 64 0.62 -16.24 -1.63
C LYS A 64 -0.79 -15.96 -1.12
N ASN A 65 -0.91 -15.18 -0.04
CA ASN A 65 -2.20 -14.75 0.48
C ASN A 65 -2.95 -13.89 -0.56
N LEU A 66 -2.27 -12.93 -1.17
CA LEU A 66 -2.87 -12.01 -2.13
C LEU A 66 -3.35 -12.69 -3.40
N ARG A 67 -2.75 -13.78 -3.78
CA ARG A 67 -3.21 -14.55 -4.94
C ARG A 67 -4.62 -15.08 -4.77
N VAL A 68 -5.03 -15.39 -3.56
CA VAL A 68 -6.35 -15.98 -3.27
C VAL A 68 -7.27 -15.03 -2.53
N ASN A 69 -6.72 -14.01 -1.86
CA ASN A 69 -7.52 -13.03 -1.12
C ASN A 69 -6.92 -11.64 -1.32
N ARG A 70 -7.61 -10.79 -2.05
CA ARG A 70 -7.14 -9.45 -2.39
C ARG A 70 -7.42 -8.41 -1.32
N ASN A 71 -8.11 -8.76 -0.24
CA ASN A 71 -8.39 -7.84 0.85
C ASN A 71 -7.13 -7.61 1.67
N VAL A 72 -6.85 -6.35 1.95
CA VAL A 72 -5.65 -5.93 2.71
C VAL A 72 -6.02 -4.87 3.72
N ALA A 73 -5.17 -4.75 4.72
CA ALA A 73 -5.15 -3.58 5.58
C ALA A 73 -3.71 -3.12 5.73
N LEU A 74 -3.50 -1.83 5.91
CA LEU A 74 -2.17 -1.31 6.17
C LEU A 74 -2.22 -0.14 7.12
N ALA A 75 -1.10 0.10 7.77
CA ALA A 75 -0.91 1.24 8.65
C ALA A 75 0.44 1.90 8.35
N VAL A 76 0.40 3.23 8.28
CA VAL A 76 1.60 4.07 8.30
C VAL A 76 1.50 4.89 9.57
N ASP A 77 2.49 4.81 10.44
CA ASP A 77 2.39 5.45 11.75
C ASP A 77 3.72 5.99 12.24
N ILE A 78 3.61 7.00 13.09
CA ILE A 78 4.70 7.50 13.90
C ILE A 78 4.18 7.59 15.33
N TYR A 79 4.91 7.01 16.25
CA TYR A 79 4.60 7.09 17.65
C TYR A 79 5.84 7.50 18.46
N ASN A 80 5.67 8.56 19.24
CA ASN A 80 6.66 9.00 20.20
C ASN A 80 5.89 9.44 21.44
N SER A 81 6.08 8.73 22.55
CA SER A 81 5.30 8.95 23.77
C SER A 81 5.33 10.38 24.29
N SER A 82 6.36 11.15 23.95
CA SER A 82 6.52 12.51 24.44
C SER A 82 5.88 13.56 23.54
N VAL A 83 5.77 13.33 22.23
CA VAL A 83 5.48 14.41 21.27
C VAL A 83 4.47 14.05 20.21
N GLU A 84 4.47 12.82 19.68
CA GLU A 84 3.72 12.51 18.48
C GLU A 84 2.98 11.18 18.55
N ASN A 85 1.77 11.20 18.01
CA ASN A 85 1.00 9.99 17.72
C ASN A 85 0.21 10.27 16.47
N LYS A 86 0.71 9.81 15.33
CA LYS A 86 0.13 10.06 14.01
C LYS A 86 0.00 8.77 13.26
N ALA A 87 -1.09 8.59 12.55
CA ALA A 87 -1.26 7.41 11.72
C ALA A 87 -2.27 7.63 10.61
N VAL A 88 -2.08 6.85 9.54
CA VAL A 88 -3.09 6.61 8.51
C VAL A 88 -3.27 5.09 8.45
N VAL A 89 -4.51 4.64 8.62
CA VAL A 89 -4.86 3.22 8.55
C VAL A 89 -5.84 3.04 7.40
N VAL A 90 -5.58 2.03 6.58
CA VAL A 90 -6.33 1.78 5.35
C VAL A 90 -6.81 0.33 5.31
N GLN A 91 -8.06 0.15 4.91
CA GLN A 91 -8.54 -1.13 4.41
C GLN A 91 -8.76 -0.99 2.91
N GLY A 92 -8.30 -1.95 2.15
CA GLY A 92 -8.37 -1.85 0.70
C GLY A 92 -8.31 -3.18 -0.01
N THR A 93 -8.15 -3.10 -1.33
CA THR A 93 -7.96 -4.27 -2.19
C THR A 93 -6.66 -4.13 -2.96
N ALA A 94 -6.05 -5.27 -3.24
CA ALA A 94 -4.76 -5.34 -3.92
C ALA A 94 -4.92 -5.80 -5.36
N GLU A 95 -4.11 -5.21 -6.25
CA GLU A 95 -3.93 -5.66 -7.62
C GLU A 95 -2.47 -6.06 -7.79
N ILE A 96 -2.22 -7.19 -8.42
CA ILE A 96 -0.87 -7.68 -8.67
C ILE A 96 -0.42 -7.20 -10.03
N ILE A 97 0.68 -6.46 -10.08
CA ILE A 97 1.26 -5.92 -11.32
C ILE A 97 2.55 -6.66 -11.60
N GLU A 98 2.55 -7.50 -12.64
CA GLU A 98 3.66 -8.40 -12.92
C GLU A 98 4.48 -7.99 -14.13
N LYS A 99 3.91 -7.22 -15.05
CA LYS A 99 4.55 -6.88 -16.32
C LYS A 99 3.88 -5.67 -16.98
N GLY A 100 4.46 -5.22 -18.06
CA GLY A 100 3.91 -4.17 -18.92
C GLY A 100 4.30 -2.77 -18.51
N GLY A 101 3.63 -1.79 -19.11
CA GLY A 101 3.97 -0.39 -18.91
C GLY A 101 3.84 0.09 -17.49
N GLU A 102 2.83 -0.39 -16.76
CA GLU A 102 2.65 -0.01 -15.36
C GLU A 102 3.78 -0.57 -14.49
N PHE A 103 4.22 -1.80 -14.75
CA PHE A 103 5.38 -2.38 -14.06
C PHE A 103 6.63 -1.53 -14.27
N ILE A 104 6.93 -1.21 -15.51
CA ILE A 104 8.13 -0.43 -15.87
C ILE A 104 8.10 0.94 -15.21
N LYS A 105 6.96 1.60 -15.24
CA LYS A 105 6.79 2.93 -14.63
C LYS A 105 7.01 2.88 -13.12
N LEU A 106 6.43 1.88 -12.45
CA LEU A 106 6.62 1.68 -11.01
C LEU A 106 8.07 1.34 -10.68
N TYR A 107 8.67 0.46 -11.48
CA TYR A 107 10.07 0.07 -11.27
C TYR A 107 10.99 1.28 -11.32
N ASN A 108 10.78 2.17 -12.29
CA ASN A 108 11.60 3.38 -12.41
C ASN A 108 11.43 4.29 -11.19
N LYS A 109 10.23 4.41 -10.65
CA LYS A 109 9.98 5.20 -9.43
C LYS A 109 10.65 4.60 -8.22
N PHE A 110 10.57 3.29 -8.05
CA PHE A 110 11.24 2.58 -6.95
C PHE A 110 12.75 2.67 -7.08
N TYR A 111 13.27 2.53 -8.28
CA TYR A 111 14.70 2.63 -8.56
C TYR A 111 15.24 4.00 -8.20
N GLN A 112 14.51 5.06 -8.55
CA GLN A 112 14.93 6.43 -8.22
C GLN A 112 14.87 6.71 -6.73
N LYS A 113 13.84 6.22 -6.05
CA LYS A 113 13.60 6.54 -4.65
C LYS A 113 14.44 5.71 -3.68
N PHE A 114 14.62 4.42 -3.96
CA PHE A 114 15.19 3.49 -2.98
C PHE A 114 16.54 2.95 -3.43
N GLU A 115 17.56 3.17 -2.59
CA GLU A 115 18.89 2.63 -2.83
C GLU A 115 18.92 1.09 -2.88
N TRP A 116 18.09 0.44 -2.06
CA TRP A 116 18.05 -1.02 -2.03
C TRP A 116 17.61 -1.62 -3.36
N VAL A 117 16.80 -0.91 -4.15
CA VAL A 117 16.43 -1.33 -5.50
C VAL A 117 17.64 -1.28 -6.44
N ARG A 118 18.42 -0.23 -6.34
CA ARG A 118 19.63 -0.08 -7.16
C ARG A 118 20.70 -1.10 -6.83
N LYS A 119 20.75 -1.54 -5.57
CA LYS A 119 21.71 -2.57 -5.11
C LYS A 119 21.31 -3.97 -5.49
N ASP A 120 20.01 -4.23 -5.64
CA ASP A 120 19.48 -5.54 -5.97
C ASP A 120 18.36 -5.40 -7.01
N PRO A 121 18.72 -5.02 -8.25
CA PRO A 121 17.72 -4.79 -9.29
C PRO A 121 17.07 -6.09 -9.77
N TRP A 122 15.85 -5.98 -10.30
CA TRP A 122 15.14 -7.14 -10.81
C TRP A 122 14.37 -6.77 -12.09
N LYS A 123 13.89 -7.78 -12.80
CA LYS A 123 13.14 -7.67 -14.05
C LYS A 123 11.73 -8.20 -13.89
N GLU A 124 10.88 -7.88 -14.87
CA GLU A 124 9.56 -8.50 -14.98
C GLU A 124 9.69 -10.01 -14.83
N GLY A 125 8.78 -10.61 -14.08
CA GLY A 125 8.78 -12.05 -13.80
C GLY A 125 9.60 -12.47 -12.60
N GLU A 126 10.43 -11.60 -12.05
CA GLU A 126 11.25 -11.91 -10.88
C GLU A 126 10.60 -11.51 -9.57
N ALA A 127 9.89 -10.38 -9.56
CA ALA A 127 9.11 -9.94 -8.41
C ALA A 127 8.02 -8.97 -8.87
N PRO A 128 6.79 -9.10 -8.36
CA PRO A 128 5.70 -8.20 -8.75
C PRO A 128 5.65 -6.95 -7.89
N PHE A 129 4.91 -5.95 -8.38
CA PHE A 129 4.42 -4.86 -7.55
C PHE A 129 2.99 -5.14 -7.13
N ILE A 130 2.62 -4.62 -5.98
CA ILE A 130 1.26 -4.68 -5.45
C ILE A 130 0.73 -3.26 -5.40
N LYS A 131 -0.44 -3.05 -6.01
CA LYS A 131 -1.14 -1.77 -6.04
C LYS A 131 -2.34 -1.86 -5.12
N ILE A 132 -2.44 -0.96 -4.15
CA ILE A 132 -3.50 -0.96 -3.16
C ILE A 132 -4.47 0.18 -3.43
N LYS A 133 -5.74 -0.19 -3.63
CA LYS A 133 -6.87 0.74 -3.76
C LYS A 133 -7.55 0.82 -2.41
N ILE A 134 -7.77 2.04 -1.90
CA ILE A 134 -8.42 2.22 -0.60
C ILE A 134 -9.94 2.02 -0.72
N LEU A 135 -10.51 1.36 0.29
CA LEU A 135 -11.94 1.23 0.48
C LEU A 135 -12.41 2.02 1.70
N LYS A 136 -11.64 1.99 2.77
CA LYS A 136 -11.88 2.73 4.00
C LYS A 136 -10.56 3.23 4.56
N LYS A 137 -10.62 4.35 5.24
CA LYS A 137 -9.45 4.91 5.91
C LYS A 137 -9.85 5.58 7.22
N VAL A 138 -8.90 5.64 8.13
CA VAL A 138 -8.99 6.43 9.34
C VAL A 138 -7.61 7.00 9.62
N SER A 139 -7.55 8.21 10.15
CA SER A 139 -6.29 8.84 10.50
C SER A 139 -6.43 9.65 11.79
N TRP A 140 -5.32 9.90 12.43
CA TRP A 140 -5.27 10.76 13.60
C TRP A 140 -3.94 11.47 13.70
N GLY A 141 -3.93 12.61 14.42
CA GLY A 141 -2.73 13.39 14.63
C GLY A 141 -2.28 14.25 13.45
N LEU A 142 -3.11 14.31 12.43
CA LEU A 142 -2.75 15.02 11.20
C LEU A 142 -3.51 16.34 11.05
#